data_fb23cba3c1fc9019f42ab777cfecc26c
#
_entry.id   fb23cba3c1fc9019f42ab777cfecc26c
#
_cell.length_a   1.000
_cell.length_b   1.000
_cell.length_c   1.000
_cell.angle_alpha   90.00
_cell.angle_beta   90.00
_cell.angle_gamma   90.00
#
_symmetry.space_group_name_H-M   'P 1'
#
loop_
_entity.id
_entity.type
_entity.pdbx_description
1 polymer ?
#
loop_
_entity_poly.entity_id
_entity_poly.type
_entity_poly.pdbx_seq_one_letter_code
_entity_poly.pdbx_strand_id
1 'polypeptide(L)'
;MSGKLYLCATPIGNLEDITLRVLRTLKEVDLIAAEDTRNSIKLLNHFDIKTPMTSYHEYNKIEKAHTLIEKMQGGMNIALITDAGTPGISDPGEELAAMCYEAGIEVTSLPGPAACITALTLSGLPTRRFAFEAFLPMDKKERREVFQELVDETRTIIIYEAPHKLVKTLKDLKETLGNRRITLCRELTKKHETAFHTTIDQLIAYYENEKPLGECVLVIEGKSRQELKEEAAASWEEISIEEHMEIYESKGLSRKDAMKQVAKDRGVSKREIYQYLVNGEK
;
A
#
# COMPACT_ATOMS: atom_id res chain seq x y z
N MET A 1 20.53 -5.04 -31.49
CA MET A 1 20.35 -5.07 -30.02
C MET A 1 18.91 -4.68 -29.75
N SER A 2 18.23 -5.34 -28.85
CA SER A 2 16.89 -4.93 -28.41
C SER A 2 16.93 -3.53 -27.77
N GLY A 3 15.86 -2.79 -27.91
CA GLY A 3 15.65 -1.56 -27.16
C GLY A 3 15.34 -1.84 -25.70
N LYS A 4 14.99 -0.80 -24.95
CA LYS A 4 14.81 -0.81 -23.50
C LYS A 4 13.52 -0.11 -23.08
N LEU A 5 12.88 -0.60 -22.01
CA LEU A 5 11.77 0.06 -21.35
C LEU A 5 12.28 0.95 -20.21
N TYR A 6 11.82 2.21 -20.20
CA TYR A 6 12.09 3.18 -19.13
C TYR A 6 10.77 3.52 -18.42
N LEU A 7 10.64 3.15 -17.16
CA LEU A 7 9.54 3.58 -16.31
C LEU A 7 9.90 4.99 -15.78
N CYS A 8 9.19 6.01 -16.26
CA CYS A 8 9.52 7.40 -16.02
C CYS A 8 8.50 8.04 -15.09
N ALA A 9 8.89 8.34 -13.85
CA ALA A 9 8.01 8.97 -12.88
C ALA A 9 7.66 10.41 -13.32
N THR A 10 6.37 10.74 -13.31
CA THR A 10 5.83 12.06 -13.61
C THR A 10 5.42 12.81 -12.32
N PRO A 11 5.28 14.14 -12.35
CA PRO A 11 4.83 14.90 -11.19
C PRO A 11 3.46 14.46 -10.67
N ILE A 12 3.28 14.52 -9.34
CA ILE A 12 2.00 14.22 -8.68
C ILE A 12 1.19 15.48 -8.34
N GLY A 13 1.62 16.64 -8.83
CA GLY A 13 0.92 17.91 -8.59
C GLY A 13 1.80 19.14 -8.76
N ASN A 14 3.12 19.01 -8.68
CA ASN A 14 4.08 20.08 -8.89
C ASN A 14 5.07 19.71 -9.99
N LEU A 15 5.12 20.50 -11.06
CA LEU A 15 5.98 20.26 -12.20
C LEU A 15 7.48 20.26 -11.87
N GLU A 16 7.87 20.94 -10.78
CA GLU A 16 9.27 21.01 -10.33
C GLU A 16 9.76 19.67 -9.74
N ASP A 17 8.85 18.74 -9.40
CA ASP A 17 9.21 17.44 -8.89
C ASP A 17 9.70 16.45 -9.96
N ILE A 18 9.62 16.81 -11.24
CA ILE A 18 10.16 15.98 -12.32
C ILE A 18 11.70 15.98 -12.26
N THR A 19 12.30 14.81 -12.41
CA THR A 19 13.76 14.74 -12.36
C THR A 19 14.40 15.10 -13.70
N LEU A 20 15.60 15.69 -13.65
CA LEU A 20 16.39 16.01 -14.85
C LEU A 20 16.65 14.76 -15.72
N ARG A 21 16.81 13.60 -15.08
CA ARG A 21 17.01 12.33 -15.80
C ARG A 21 15.77 11.90 -16.54
N VAL A 22 14.58 12.04 -15.95
CA VAL A 22 13.31 11.77 -16.62
C VAL A 22 13.15 12.69 -17.84
N LEU A 23 13.35 14.00 -17.68
CA LEU A 23 13.25 14.97 -18.78
C LEU A 23 14.17 14.62 -19.95
N ARG A 24 15.43 14.25 -19.66
CA ARG A 24 16.39 13.83 -20.67
C ARG A 24 15.91 12.55 -21.35
N THR A 25 15.53 11.52 -20.59
CA THR A 25 15.06 10.24 -21.14
C THR A 25 13.85 10.40 -22.04
N LEU A 26 12.86 11.21 -21.62
CA LEU A 26 11.67 11.47 -22.44
C LEU A 26 11.99 12.18 -23.77
N LYS A 27 13.09 12.94 -23.86
CA LYS A 27 13.57 13.57 -25.10
C LYS A 27 14.39 12.63 -25.98
N GLU A 28 15.01 11.60 -25.41
CA GLU A 28 15.95 10.70 -26.09
C GLU A 28 15.31 9.40 -26.58
N VAL A 29 14.20 8.94 -25.98
CA VAL A 29 13.51 7.70 -26.39
C VAL A 29 12.79 7.88 -27.74
N ASP A 30 12.54 6.74 -28.40
CA ASP A 30 11.88 6.72 -29.70
C ASP A 30 10.36 6.86 -29.61
N LEU A 31 9.77 6.47 -28.46
CA LEU A 31 8.34 6.47 -28.22
C LEU A 31 8.01 6.63 -26.73
N ILE A 32 6.97 7.40 -26.43
CA ILE A 32 6.40 7.48 -25.08
C ILE A 32 5.06 6.73 -25.06
N ALA A 33 4.92 5.75 -24.19
CA ALA A 33 3.65 5.13 -23.83
C ALA A 33 3.07 5.86 -22.63
N ALA A 34 1.83 6.35 -22.73
CA ALA A 34 1.18 7.17 -21.72
C ALA A 34 -0.22 6.64 -21.39
N GLU A 35 -0.61 6.71 -20.12
CA GLU A 35 -1.93 6.27 -19.64
C GLU A 35 -3.05 7.10 -20.27
N ASP A 36 -3.04 8.42 -20.09
CA ASP A 36 -3.91 9.35 -20.82
C ASP A 36 -3.07 10.35 -21.64
N THR A 37 -3.09 10.17 -22.96
CA THR A 37 -2.34 11.03 -23.87
C THR A 37 -2.78 12.48 -23.84
N ARG A 38 -4.05 12.78 -23.46
CA ARG A 38 -4.60 14.14 -23.37
C ARG A 38 -4.02 14.89 -22.16
N ASN A 39 -3.73 14.19 -21.08
CA ASN A 39 -3.08 14.76 -19.89
C ASN A 39 -1.57 14.87 -20.13
N SER A 40 -0.97 13.79 -20.60
CA SER A 40 0.47 13.70 -20.80
C SER A 40 0.99 14.73 -21.82
N ILE A 41 0.21 15.08 -22.86
CA ILE A 41 0.64 16.09 -23.86
C ILE A 41 0.86 17.47 -23.22
N LYS A 42 0.15 17.81 -22.13
CA LYS A 42 0.34 19.08 -21.41
C LYS A 42 1.70 19.12 -20.74
N LEU A 43 2.09 17.99 -20.09
CA LEU A 43 3.39 17.84 -19.46
C LEU A 43 4.52 17.92 -20.51
N LEU A 44 4.40 17.15 -21.60
CA LEU A 44 5.41 17.11 -22.66
C LEU A 44 5.59 18.48 -23.31
N ASN A 45 4.50 19.20 -23.58
CA ASN A 45 4.56 20.56 -24.14
C ASN A 45 5.22 21.55 -23.18
N HIS A 46 4.95 21.45 -21.87
CA HIS A 46 5.55 22.33 -20.87
C HIS A 46 7.10 22.23 -20.88
N PHE A 47 7.63 21.01 -21.05
CA PHE A 47 9.08 20.76 -21.08
C PHE A 47 9.69 20.70 -22.49
N ASP A 48 8.94 21.12 -23.51
CA ASP A 48 9.36 21.08 -24.93
C ASP A 48 9.87 19.71 -25.37
N ILE A 49 9.13 18.64 -25.03
CA ILE A 49 9.38 17.28 -25.43
C ILE A 49 8.54 16.97 -26.66
N LYS A 50 9.19 16.59 -27.77
CA LYS A 50 8.55 16.34 -29.10
C LYS A 50 8.47 14.86 -29.43
N THR A 51 8.91 13.97 -28.54
CA THR A 51 8.90 12.52 -28.75
C THR A 51 7.49 12.02 -29.04
N PRO A 52 7.30 11.18 -30.07
CA PRO A 52 6.00 10.59 -30.38
C PRO A 52 5.39 9.87 -29.19
N MET A 53 4.06 9.94 -29.09
CA MET A 53 3.34 9.35 -27.96
C MET A 53 2.27 8.38 -28.44
N THR A 54 2.01 7.32 -27.65
CA THR A 54 0.93 6.36 -27.84
C THR A 54 0.21 6.08 -26.52
N SER A 55 -1.04 5.64 -26.56
CA SER A 55 -1.77 5.27 -25.33
C SER A 55 -1.38 3.87 -24.84
N TYR A 56 -1.30 3.72 -23.50
CA TYR A 56 -1.17 2.45 -22.80
C TYR A 56 -1.92 2.55 -21.48
N HIS A 57 -3.11 1.97 -21.37
CA HIS A 57 -4.00 2.09 -20.24
C HIS A 57 -4.70 0.76 -19.95
N GLU A 58 -5.39 0.65 -18.82
CA GLU A 58 -6.05 -0.58 -18.32
C GLU A 58 -6.87 -1.32 -19.38
N TYR A 59 -7.61 -0.59 -20.23
CA TYR A 59 -8.50 -1.21 -21.23
C TYR A 59 -7.81 -1.73 -22.49
N ASN A 60 -6.54 -1.36 -22.73
CA ASN A 60 -5.78 -1.83 -23.91
C ASN A 60 -4.44 -2.49 -23.55
N LYS A 61 -4.16 -2.69 -22.26
CA LYS A 61 -2.84 -3.05 -21.75
C LYS A 61 -2.24 -4.31 -22.40
N ILE A 62 -3.02 -5.37 -22.58
CA ILE A 62 -2.51 -6.64 -23.13
C ILE A 62 -2.11 -6.51 -24.61
N GLU A 63 -3.05 -6.07 -25.47
CA GLU A 63 -2.79 -5.94 -26.91
C GLU A 63 -1.67 -4.93 -27.18
N LYS A 64 -1.73 -3.82 -26.45
CA LYS A 64 -0.76 -2.75 -26.60
C LYS A 64 0.63 -3.13 -26.10
N ALA A 65 0.72 -3.92 -24.99
CA ALA A 65 1.99 -4.44 -24.50
C ALA A 65 2.70 -5.28 -25.57
N HIS A 66 2.00 -6.21 -26.24
CA HIS A 66 2.59 -6.98 -27.34
C HIS A 66 3.17 -6.08 -28.43
N THR A 67 2.40 -5.06 -28.86
CA THR A 67 2.87 -4.08 -29.86
C THR A 67 4.13 -3.33 -29.40
N LEU A 68 4.18 -2.93 -28.12
CA LEU A 68 5.34 -2.22 -27.57
C LEU A 68 6.56 -3.14 -27.45
N ILE A 69 6.35 -4.40 -27.06
CA ILE A 69 7.40 -5.42 -26.99
C ILE A 69 8.01 -5.68 -28.37
N GLU A 70 7.19 -5.87 -29.41
CA GLU A 70 7.68 -6.03 -30.77
C GLU A 70 8.55 -4.85 -31.24
N LYS A 71 8.13 -3.61 -30.92
CA LYS A 71 8.91 -2.41 -31.22
C LYS A 71 10.26 -2.40 -30.48
N MET A 72 10.27 -2.77 -29.18
CA MET A 72 11.50 -2.86 -28.41
C MET A 72 12.42 -3.99 -28.90
N GLN A 73 11.87 -5.14 -29.29
CA GLN A 73 12.65 -6.20 -29.94
C GLN A 73 13.27 -5.72 -31.24
N GLY A 74 12.58 -4.82 -31.99
CA GLY A 74 13.09 -4.13 -33.15
C GLY A 74 14.13 -3.04 -32.88
N GLY A 75 14.48 -2.79 -31.60
CA GLY A 75 15.53 -1.87 -31.19
C GLY A 75 15.05 -0.50 -30.68
N MET A 76 13.72 -0.23 -30.60
CA MET A 76 13.20 1.03 -30.10
C MET A 76 13.31 1.12 -28.56
N ASN A 77 13.77 2.26 -28.08
CA ASN A 77 13.69 2.61 -26.66
C ASN A 77 12.33 3.24 -26.37
N ILE A 78 11.63 2.76 -25.35
CA ILE A 78 10.30 3.23 -24.99
C ILE A 78 10.28 3.73 -23.55
N ALA A 79 9.70 4.91 -23.31
CA ALA A 79 9.39 5.41 -22.00
C ALA A 79 7.91 5.13 -21.68
N LEU A 80 7.63 4.57 -20.50
CA LEU A 80 6.29 4.51 -19.94
C LEU A 80 6.12 5.63 -18.95
N ILE A 81 5.03 6.38 -19.05
CA ILE A 81 4.57 7.38 -18.10
C ILE A 81 3.11 7.13 -17.73
N THR A 82 2.73 7.49 -16.51
CA THR A 82 1.35 7.50 -16.01
C THR A 82 0.84 8.93 -15.86
N ASP A 83 -0.42 9.10 -15.54
CA ASP A 83 -1.02 10.42 -15.34
C ASP A 83 -0.33 11.16 -14.19
N ALA A 84 0.08 10.44 -13.14
CA ALA A 84 0.79 11.02 -12.00
C ALA A 84 1.63 9.97 -11.26
N GLY A 85 2.87 10.30 -10.95
CA GLY A 85 3.74 9.49 -10.10
C GLY A 85 4.58 8.45 -10.85
N THR A 86 4.97 7.43 -10.14
CA THR A 86 5.88 6.37 -10.61
C THR A 86 5.09 5.25 -11.28
N PRO A 87 5.37 4.94 -12.57
CA PRO A 87 4.70 3.84 -13.28
C PRO A 87 4.92 2.47 -12.61
N GLY A 88 3.90 1.62 -12.64
CA GLY A 88 3.90 0.31 -11.98
C GLY A 88 3.50 0.37 -10.50
N ILE A 89 3.01 1.54 -10.03
CA ILE A 89 2.47 1.71 -8.69
C ILE A 89 0.98 2.07 -8.81
N SER A 90 0.11 1.07 -8.73
CA SER A 90 -1.35 1.21 -8.90
C SER A 90 -1.80 1.63 -10.31
N ASP A 91 -1.09 1.15 -11.32
CA ASP A 91 -1.35 1.37 -12.74
C ASP A 91 -0.88 0.17 -13.57
N PRO A 92 -1.28 0.03 -14.85
CA PRO A 92 -0.95 -1.14 -15.69
C PRO A 92 0.54 -1.26 -16.06
N GLY A 93 1.41 -0.39 -15.57
CA GLY A 93 2.86 -0.44 -15.85
C GLY A 93 3.53 -1.71 -15.32
N GLU A 94 3.00 -2.31 -14.26
CA GLU A 94 3.51 -3.57 -13.71
C GLU A 94 3.43 -4.72 -14.71
N GLU A 95 2.32 -4.84 -15.46
CA GLU A 95 2.15 -5.88 -16.49
C GLU A 95 3.11 -5.70 -17.66
N LEU A 96 3.29 -4.47 -18.15
CA LEU A 96 4.23 -4.21 -19.21
C LEU A 96 5.66 -4.56 -18.79
N ALA A 97 6.05 -4.21 -17.57
CA ALA A 97 7.36 -4.55 -17.03
C ALA A 97 7.55 -6.08 -16.93
N ALA A 98 6.54 -6.81 -16.41
CA ALA A 98 6.58 -8.27 -16.34
C ALA A 98 6.73 -8.92 -17.72
N MET A 99 5.91 -8.50 -18.68
CA MET A 99 5.99 -9.01 -20.08
C MET A 99 7.32 -8.65 -20.75
N CYS A 100 7.92 -7.50 -20.44
CA CYS A 100 9.27 -7.16 -20.92
C CYS A 100 10.32 -8.12 -20.39
N TYR A 101 10.28 -8.49 -19.09
CA TYR A 101 11.20 -9.47 -18.51
C TYR A 101 11.06 -10.84 -19.19
N GLU A 102 9.83 -11.30 -19.44
CA GLU A 102 9.56 -12.55 -20.14
C GLU A 102 10.10 -12.53 -21.58
N ALA A 103 10.05 -11.37 -22.25
CA ALA A 103 10.58 -11.16 -23.60
C ALA A 103 12.10 -10.89 -23.66
N GLY A 104 12.81 -10.88 -22.52
CA GLY A 104 14.23 -10.60 -22.45
C GLY A 104 14.59 -9.12 -22.74
N ILE A 105 13.65 -8.20 -22.56
CA ILE A 105 13.85 -6.76 -22.74
C ILE A 105 14.31 -6.14 -21.41
N GLU A 106 15.35 -5.32 -21.48
CA GLU A 106 15.85 -4.60 -20.31
C GLU A 106 14.84 -3.54 -19.85
N VAL A 107 14.52 -3.54 -18.54
CA VAL A 107 13.64 -2.56 -17.91
C VAL A 107 14.43 -1.74 -16.90
N THR A 108 14.23 -0.43 -16.88
CA THR A 108 14.83 0.47 -15.88
C THR A 108 13.76 1.42 -15.35
N SER A 109 13.71 1.57 -14.03
CA SER A 109 12.85 2.57 -13.37
C SER A 109 13.68 3.80 -12.99
N LEU A 110 13.18 4.96 -13.38
CA LEU A 110 13.78 6.24 -13.02
C LEU A 110 13.11 6.77 -11.74
N PRO A 111 13.86 6.93 -10.64
CA PRO A 111 13.32 7.46 -9.39
C PRO A 111 12.63 8.81 -9.60
N GLY A 112 11.53 9.02 -8.88
CA GLY A 112 10.79 10.25 -8.91
C GLY A 112 9.61 10.27 -7.93
N PRO A 113 8.64 11.16 -8.12
CA PRO A 113 7.51 11.32 -7.22
C PRO A 113 6.69 10.04 -7.07
N ALA A 114 6.28 9.76 -5.82
CA ALA A 114 5.35 8.69 -5.48
C ALA A 114 4.48 9.15 -4.29
N ALA A 115 3.18 9.26 -4.49
CA ALA A 115 2.27 9.81 -3.49
C ALA A 115 2.27 8.99 -2.19
N CYS A 116 2.36 7.66 -2.27
CA CYS A 116 2.44 6.78 -1.09
C CYS A 116 3.67 7.04 -0.23
N ILE A 117 4.84 7.26 -0.84
CA ILE A 117 6.08 7.54 -0.11
C ILE A 117 6.07 8.96 0.46
N THR A 118 5.59 9.93 -0.32
CA THR A 118 5.45 11.31 0.15
C THR A 118 4.50 11.40 1.35
N ALA A 119 3.34 10.74 1.28
CA ALA A 119 2.40 10.67 2.40
C ALA A 119 3.00 9.97 3.62
N LEU A 120 3.69 8.83 3.42
CA LEU A 120 4.32 8.08 4.50
C LEU A 120 5.35 8.94 5.25
N THR A 121 6.19 9.70 4.55
CA THR A 121 7.19 10.58 5.17
C THR A 121 6.56 11.75 5.92
N LEU A 122 5.40 12.25 5.47
CA LEU A 122 4.65 13.32 6.13
C LEU A 122 3.83 12.81 7.33
N SER A 123 3.54 11.51 7.40
CA SER A 123 2.60 10.95 8.37
C SER A 123 3.08 10.99 9.82
N GLY A 124 4.39 11.02 10.07
CA GLY A 124 4.96 10.84 11.41
C GLY A 124 4.74 9.44 12.00
N LEU A 125 4.20 8.49 11.25
CA LEU A 125 4.03 7.09 11.64
C LEU A 125 5.29 6.27 11.32
N PRO A 126 5.46 5.05 11.89
CA PRO A 126 6.63 4.22 11.63
C PRO A 126 6.81 3.90 10.13
N THR A 127 7.99 4.22 9.58
CA THR A 127 8.28 4.07 8.14
C THR A 127 9.09 2.83 7.81
N ARG A 128 9.67 2.15 8.81
CA ARG A 128 10.57 1.00 8.57
C ARG A 128 9.88 -0.17 7.86
N ARG A 129 8.61 -0.38 8.16
CA ARG A 129 7.78 -1.42 7.55
C ARG A 129 6.40 -0.82 7.30
N PHE A 130 5.92 -0.91 6.07
CA PHE A 130 4.59 -0.47 5.68
C PHE A 130 3.98 -1.44 4.68
N ALA A 131 2.67 -1.40 4.57
CA ALA A 131 1.85 -2.09 3.57
C ALA A 131 1.18 -1.02 2.69
N PHE A 132 1.21 -1.20 1.39
CA PHE A 132 0.55 -0.32 0.43
C PHE A 132 -0.58 -1.09 -0.24
N GLU A 133 -1.80 -0.64 -0.01
CA GLU A 133 -3.04 -1.27 -0.47
C GLU A 133 -3.64 -0.60 -1.73
N ALA A 134 -2.96 0.43 -2.25
CA ALA A 134 -3.46 1.21 -3.37
C ALA A 134 -4.90 1.70 -3.16
N PHE A 135 -5.76 1.61 -4.18
CA PHE A 135 -7.20 1.82 -4.06
C PHE A 135 -7.89 0.54 -3.62
N LEU A 136 -8.69 0.62 -2.56
CA LEU A 136 -9.47 -0.52 -2.09
C LEU A 136 -10.46 -1.02 -3.15
N PRO A 137 -10.70 -2.34 -3.26
CA PRO A 137 -11.60 -2.91 -4.23
C PRO A 137 -12.99 -2.26 -4.22
N MET A 138 -13.62 -2.18 -5.41
CA MET A 138 -14.99 -1.70 -5.58
C MET A 138 -16.00 -2.80 -5.26
N ASP A 139 -15.67 -4.05 -5.53
CA ASP A 139 -16.48 -5.19 -5.17
C ASP A 139 -16.56 -5.33 -3.64
N LYS A 140 -17.75 -5.56 -3.13
CA LYS A 140 -18.01 -5.60 -1.69
C LYS A 140 -17.34 -6.79 -1.00
N LYS A 141 -17.25 -7.92 -1.70
CA LYS A 141 -16.67 -9.15 -1.16
C LYS A 141 -15.15 -9.03 -1.07
N GLU A 142 -14.51 -8.65 -2.17
CA GLU A 142 -13.06 -8.44 -2.22
C GLU A 142 -12.63 -7.35 -1.23
N ARG A 143 -13.38 -6.24 -1.17
CA ARG A 143 -13.12 -5.16 -0.20
C ARG A 143 -13.18 -5.66 1.24
N ARG A 144 -14.14 -6.53 1.58
CA ARG A 144 -14.27 -7.12 2.90
C ARG A 144 -13.10 -8.05 3.22
N GLU A 145 -12.66 -8.82 2.24
CA GLU A 145 -11.50 -9.71 2.36
C GLU A 145 -10.24 -8.89 2.69
N VAL A 146 -9.95 -7.83 1.94
CA VAL A 146 -8.84 -6.91 2.24
C VAL A 146 -8.95 -6.32 3.66
N PHE A 147 -10.13 -5.86 4.08
CA PHE A 147 -10.29 -5.35 5.44
C PHE A 147 -10.01 -6.42 6.50
N GLN A 148 -10.41 -7.67 6.30
CA GLN A 148 -10.11 -8.76 7.23
C GLN A 148 -8.60 -9.04 7.34
N GLU A 149 -7.87 -8.96 6.23
CA GLU A 149 -6.41 -9.09 6.23
C GLU A 149 -5.74 -7.97 7.01
N LEU A 150 -6.31 -6.76 7.00
CA LEU A 150 -5.77 -5.60 7.69
C LEU A 150 -6.06 -5.55 9.21
N VAL A 151 -6.96 -6.38 9.74
CA VAL A 151 -7.32 -6.38 11.18
C VAL A 151 -6.07 -6.49 12.07
N ASP A 152 -5.20 -7.43 11.76
CA ASP A 152 -4.00 -7.73 12.54
C ASP A 152 -2.71 -7.18 11.91
N GLU A 153 -2.83 -6.31 10.90
CA GLU A 153 -1.67 -5.70 10.27
C GLU A 153 -0.92 -4.79 11.25
N THR A 154 0.36 -5.10 11.45
CA THR A 154 1.25 -4.39 12.39
C THR A 154 2.11 -3.32 11.72
N ARG A 155 2.17 -3.32 10.39
CA ARG A 155 2.87 -2.32 9.61
C ARG A 155 2.01 -1.07 9.46
N THR A 156 2.63 0.06 9.18
CA THR A 156 1.89 1.25 8.73
C THR A 156 1.19 0.94 7.41
N ILE A 157 -0.10 1.23 7.32
CA ILE A 157 -0.94 0.93 6.15
C ILE A 157 -1.11 2.21 5.34
N ILE A 158 -0.97 2.13 4.01
CA ILE A 158 -1.16 3.25 3.09
C ILE A 158 -2.24 2.90 2.09
N ILE A 159 -3.27 3.76 2.00
CA ILE A 159 -4.42 3.57 1.11
C ILE A 159 -4.61 4.83 0.28
N TYR A 160 -4.81 4.68 -1.03
CA TYR A 160 -5.32 5.75 -1.89
C TYR A 160 -6.84 5.79 -1.83
N GLU A 161 -7.41 6.99 -1.77
CA GLU A 161 -8.86 7.11 -1.75
C GLU A 161 -9.36 8.34 -2.51
N ALA A 162 -10.46 8.15 -3.22
CA ALA A 162 -11.15 9.24 -3.87
C ALA A 162 -11.97 10.06 -2.85
N PRO A 163 -12.04 11.40 -2.98
CA PRO A 163 -12.70 12.24 -1.97
C PRO A 163 -14.16 11.85 -1.74
N HIS A 164 -14.89 11.48 -2.79
CA HIS A 164 -16.29 11.11 -2.67
C HIS A 164 -16.54 9.77 -1.95
N LYS A 165 -15.51 8.95 -1.75
CA LYS A 165 -15.56 7.68 -1.00
C LYS A 165 -14.99 7.79 0.40
N LEU A 166 -14.23 8.84 0.69
CA LEU A 166 -13.42 8.98 1.90
C LEU A 166 -14.20 8.70 3.19
N VAL A 167 -15.37 9.35 3.37
CA VAL A 167 -16.15 9.20 4.60
C VAL A 167 -16.65 7.76 4.79
N LYS A 168 -17.05 7.11 3.71
CA LYS A 168 -17.46 5.70 3.78
C LYS A 168 -16.28 4.82 4.17
N THR A 169 -15.14 5.02 3.53
CA THR A 169 -13.91 4.26 3.81
C THR A 169 -13.44 4.45 5.24
N LEU A 170 -13.52 5.66 5.80
CA LEU A 170 -13.20 5.90 7.21
C LEU A 170 -14.13 5.14 8.16
N LYS A 171 -15.43 5.06 7.86
CA LYS A 171 -16.39 4.28 8.66
C LYS A 171 -16.10 2.78 8.59
N ASP A 172 -15.83 2.26 7.38
CA ASP A 172 -15.45 0.86 7.18
C ASP A 172 -14.14 0.53 7.94
N LEU A 173 -13.14 1.43 7.89
CA LEU A 173 -11.88 1.31 8.63
C LEU A 173 -12.09 1.32 10.14
N LYS A 174 -12.95 2.21 10.66
CA LYS A 174 -13.29 2.24 12.08
C LYS A 174 -13.93 0.94 12.56
N GLU A 175 -14.89 0.43 11.79
CA GLU A 175 -15.59 -0.82 12.12
C GLU A 175 -14.62 -2.01 12.17
N THR A 176 -13.62 -2.03 11.28
CA THR A 176 -12.72 -3.17 11.13
C THR A 176 -11.45 -3.03 11.98
N LEU A 177 -10.81 -1.87 11.96
CA LEU A 177 -9.50 -1.64 12.59
C LEU A 177 -9.61 -0.95 13.96
N GLY A 178 -10.80 -0.44 14.32
CA GLY A 178 -10.97 0.39 15.50
C GLY A 178 -10.48 1.83 15.31
N ASN A 179 -10.31 2.55 16.41
CA ASN A 179 -9.91 3.97 16.37
C ASN A 179 -8.40 4.14 16.38
N ARG A 180 -7.75 3.83 15.25
CA ARG A 180 -6.28 3.99 15.11
C ARG A 180 -5.90 5.42 14.78
N ARG A 181 -4.64 5.76 15.04
CA ARG A 181 -4.03 7.00 14.53
C ARG A 181 -4.00 6.93 13.00
N ILE A 182 -4.30 8.07 12.37
CA ILE A 182 -4.34 8.21 10.93
C ILE A 182 -3.79 9.57 10.54
N THR A 183 -3.09 9.63 9.43
CA THR A 183 -2.77 10.88 8.75
C THR A 183 -3.48 10.88 7.40
N LEU A 184 -4.35 11.85 7.19
CA LEU A 184 -4.93 12.12 5.89
C LEU A 184 -4.07 13.16 5.16
N CYS A 185 -3.36 12.73 4.12
CA CYS A 185 -2.66 13.62 3.21
C CYS A 185 -3.56 13.95 2.02
N ARG A 186 -3.68 15.24 1.70
CA ARG A 186 -4.51 15.71 0.58
C ARG A 186 -3.72 16.66 -0.30
N GLU A 187 -3.98 16.58 -1.61
CA GLU A 187 -3.42 17.48 -2.60
C GLU A 187 -1.88 17.61 -2.49
N LEU A 188 -1.21 16.48 -2.27
CA LEU A 188 0.25 16.42 -2.10
C LEU A 188 0.96 17.17 -3.21
N THR A 189 1.97 17.95 -2.85
CA THR A 189 2.79 18.82 -3.70
C THR A 189 2.07 20.03 -4.35
N LYS A 190 0.73 20.09 -4.25
CA LYS A 190 -0.09 21.16 -4.82
C LYS A 190 -0.23 22.34 -3.84
N LYS A 191 -0.76 23.47 -4.34
CA LYS A 191 -0.95 24.69 -3.55
C LYS A 191 -1.76 24.50 -2.26
N HIS A 192 -2.66 23.53 -2.23
CA HIS A 192 -3.55 23.26 -1.09
C HIS A 192 -3.20 21.94 -0.39
N GLU A 193 -1.91 21.58 -0.41
CA GLU A 193 -1.42 20.43 0.33
C GLU A 193 -1.77 20.54 1.82
N THR A 194 -2.30 19.44 2.37
CA THR A 194 -2.57 19.31 3.81
C THR A 194 -2.21 17.92 4.30
N ALA A 195 -1.69 17.84 5.53
CA ALA A 195 -1.48 16.59 6.26
C ALA A 195 -2.21 16.69 7.61
N PHE A 196 -3.25 15.90 7.79
CA PHE A 196 -4.13 15.90 8.96
C PHE A 196 -3.76 14.74 9.87
N HIS A 197 -2.99 15.03 10.93
CA HIS A 197 -2.57 14.04 11.93
C HIS A 197 -3.65 13.93 13.01
N THR A 198 -4.34 12.79 13.10
CA THR A 198 -5.51 12.65 13.97
C THR A 198 -5.81 11.15 14.27
N THR A 199 -7.03 10.85 14.70
CA THR A 199 -7.59 9.49 14.79
C THR A 199 -8.74 9.31 13.80
N ILE A 200 -9.09 8.06 13.50
CA ILE A 200 -10.18 7.76 12.57
C ILE A 200 -11.48 8.42 13.05
N ASP A 201 -11.79 8.37 14.35
CA ASP A 201 -13.00 8.99 14.91
C ASP A 201 -13.05 10.50 14.73
N GLN A 202 -11.95 11.17 15.03
CA GLN A 202 -11.86 12.62 14.86
C GLN A 202 -11.98 13.02 13.40
N LEU A 203 -11.42 12.22 12.49
CA LEU A 203 -11.51 12.48 11.05
C LEU A 203 -12.94 12.28 10.52
N ILE A 204 -13.65 11.26 11.01
CA ILE A 204 -15.08 11.05 10.70
C ILE A 204 -15.90 12.25 11.17
N ALA A 205 -15.71 12.67 12.45
CA ALA A 205 -16.43 13.82 13.02
C ALA A 205 -16.14 15.13 12.24
N TYR A 206 -14.90 15.34 11.80
CA TYR A 206 -14.55 16.50 10.98
C TYR A 206 -15.38 16.53 9.68
N TYR A 207 -15.51 15.38 9.01
CA TYR A 207 -16.24 15.28 7.74
C TYR A 207 -17.78 15.16 7.88
N GLU A 208 -18.33 15.20 9.09
CA GLU A 208 -19.78 15.39 9.27
C GLU A 208 -20.25 16.78 8.81
N ASN A 209 -19.37 17.79 8.91
CA ASN A 209 -19.69 19.18 8.57
C ASN A 209 -18.92 19.72 7.35
N GLU A 210 -17.92 18.96 6.88
CA GLU A 210 -17.05 19.36 5.78
C GLU A 210 -17.15 18.37 4.62
N LYS A 211 -16.93 18.85 3.39
CA LYS A 211 -16.88 17.98 2.21
C LYS A 211 -15.45 17.57 1.90
N PRO A 212 -15.18 16.27 1.72
CA PRO A 212 -13.88 15.84 1.24
C PRO A 212 -13.61 16.38 -0.18
N LEU A 213 -12.46 17.00 -0.38
CA LEU A 213 -12.01 17.56 -1.65
C LEU A 213 -10.57 17.14 -1.93
N GLY A 214 -10.25 17.02 -3.21
CA GLY A 214 -8.90 16.70 -3.68
C GLY A 214 -8.54 15.22 -3.54
N GLU A 215 -7.39 14.85 -4.07
CA GLU A 215 -6.84 13.50 -3.98
C GLU A 215 -6.37 13.21 -2.56
N CYS A 216 -6.68 12.01 -2.07
CA CYS A 216 -6.45 11.61 -0.68
C CYS A 216 -5.52 10.41 -0.59
N VAL A 217 -4.57 10.48 0.34
CA VAL A 217 -3.78 9.33 0.79
C VAL A 217 -3.98 9.18 2.30
N LEU A 218 -4.45 8.01 2.70
CA LEU A 218 -4.61 7.62 4.10
C LEU A 218 -3.36 6.88 4.54
N VAL A 219 -2.70 7.34 5.61
CA VAL A 219 -1.62 6.63 6.27
C VAL A 219 -2.07 6.26 7.66
N ILE A 220 -2.21 4.97 7.96
CA ILE A 220 -2.87 4.45 9.14
C ILE A 220 -1.86 3.68 9.98
N GLU A 221 -1.90 3.87 11.29
CA GLU A 221 -1.07 3.11 12.22
C GLU A 221 -1.46 1.63 12.20
N GLY A 222 -0.46 0.74 12.13
CA GLY A 222 -0.67 -0.68 12.31
C GLY A 222 -1.02 -1.05 13.74
N LYS A 223 -1.61 -2.23 13.95
CA LYS A 223 -1.89 -2.77 15.28
C LYS A 223 -0.59 -2.96 16.07
N SER A 224 -0.57 -2.58 17.32
CA SER A 224 0.62 -2.78 18.13
C SER A 224 0.84 -4.27 18.43
N ARG A 225 2.11 -4.68 18.54
CA ARG A 225 2.44 -6.06 18.94
C ARG A 225 1.99 -6.37 20.38
N GLN A 226 1.79 -5.34 21.17
CA GLN A 226 1.31 -5.49 22.52
C GLN A 226 -0.20 -5.81 22.52
N GLU A 227 -1.00 -5.06 21.74
CA GLU A 227 -2.43 -5.34 21.55
C GLU A 227 -2.66 -6.76 21.02
N LEU A 228 -1.89 -7.20 20.01
CA LEU A 228 -1.99 -8.58 19.49
C LEU A 228 -1.70 -9.64 20.57
N LYS A 229 -0.75 -9.39 21.47
CA LYS A 229 -0.46 -10.31 22.57
C LYS A 229 -1.57 -10.32 23.61
N GLU A 230 -2.11 -9.16 23.93
CA GLU A 230 -3.20 -9.00 24.89
C GLU A 230 -4.49 -9.68 24.39
N GLU A 231 -4.84 -9.48 23.11
CA GLU A 231 -5.98 -10.17 22.50
C GLU A 231 -5.78 -11.69 22.41
N ALA A 232 -4.57 -12.12 22.02
CA ALA A 232 -4.23 -13.54 22.02
C ALA A 232 -4.30 -14.15 23.42
N ALA A 233 -3.87 -13.40 24.46
CA ALA A 233 -3.99 -13.85 25.84
C ALA A 233 -5.44 -13.89 26.31
N ALA A 234 -6.23 -12.86 25.99
CA ALA A 234 -7.65 -12.78 26.34
C ALA A 234 -8.47 -13.91 25.70
N SER A 235 -8.14 -14.37 24.49
CA SER A 235 -8.83 -15.49 23.86
C SER A 235 -8.72 -16.82 24.63
N TRP A 236 -7.73 -16.91 25.54
CA TRP A 236 -7.53 -18.08 26.39
C TRP A 236 -8.15 -17.93 27.80
N GLU A 237 -8.75 -16.76 28.12
CA GLU A 237 -9.37 -16.54 29.43
C GLU A 237 -10.68 -17.34 29.62
N GLU A 238 -11.35 -17.69 28.52
CA GLU A 238 -12.62 -18.42 28.52
C GLU A 238 -12.47 -19.91 28.93
N ILE A 239 -11.26 -20.46 28.89
CA ILE A 239 -10.97 -21.83 29.31
C ILE A 239 -10.03 -21.86 30.51
N SER A 240 -10.15 -22.90 31.35
CA SER A 240 -9.26 -23.10 32.47
C SER A 240 -7.81 -23.33 32.05
N ILE A 241 -6.89 -23.20 33.01
CA ILE A 241 -5.48 -23.50 32.74
C ILE A 241 -5.29 -24.99 32.50
N GLU A 242 -6.07 -25.83 33.21
CA GLU A 242 -6.08 -27.26 33.05
C GLU A 242 -6.50 -27.69 31.63
N GLU A 243 -7.64 -27.17 31.16
CA GLU A 243 -8.11 -27.42 29.78
C GLU A 243 -7.09 -26.96 28.73
N HIS A 244 -6.48 -25.78 28.95
CA HIS A 244 -5.45 -25.28 28.07
C HIS A 244 -4.19 -26.19 28.06
N MET A 245 -3.81 -26.74 29.22
CA MET A 245 -2.73 -27.73 29.32
C MET A 245 -3.07 -29.01 28.54
N GLU A 246 -4.29 -29.54 28.71
CA GLU A 246 -4.75 -30.75 28.01
C GLU A 246 -4.70 -30.60 26.49
N ILE A 247 -5.02 -29.41 25.94
CA ILE A 247 -4.90 -29.12 24.51
C ILE A 247 -3.47 -29.36 23.99
N TYR A 248 -2.46 -28.98 24.75
CA TYR A 248 -1.06 -29.17 24.34
C TYR A 248 -0.54 -30.58 24.65
N GLU A 249 -0.93 -31.17 25.74
CA GLU A 249 -0.58 -32.55 26.09
C GLU A 249 -1.19 -33.57 25.09
N SER A 250 -2.44 -33.34 24.65
CA SER A 250 -3.07 -34.15 23.61
C SER A 250 -2.39 -34.06 22.24
N LYS A 251 -1.67 -32.94 21.97
CA LYS A 251 -0.83 -32.74 20.79
C LYS A 251 0.57 -33.39 20.94
N GLY A 252 0.82 -34.10 22.05
CA GLY A 252 2.07 -34.84 22.30
C GLY A 252 3.19 -34.01 22.96
N LEU A 253 2.90 -32.81 23.47
CA LEU A 253 3.89 -32.04 24.24
C LEU A 253 4.06 -32.64 25.64
N SER A 254 5.30 -32.62 26.17
CA SER A 254 5.52 -32.93 27.57
C SER A 254 4.83 -31.92 28.47
N ARG A 255 4.40 -32.33 29.69
CA ARG A 255 3.78 -31.41 30.67
C ARG A 255 4.63 -30.14 30.92
N LYS A 256 5.97 -30.28 30.88
CA LYS A 256 6.92 -29.15 31.02
C LYS A 256 6.85 -28.18 29.83
N ASP A 257 6.71 -28.70 28.61
CA ASP A 257 6.62 -27.89 27.39
C ASP A 257 5.22 -27.32 27.21
N ALA A 258 4.18 -28.07 27.56
CA ALA A 258 2.80 -27.59 27.61
C ALA A 258 2.69 -26.36 28.54
N MET A 259 3.22 -26.46 29.81
CA MET A 259 3.26 -25.31 30.72
C MET A 259 3.99 -24.08 30.13
N LYS A 260 5.06 -24.30 29.37
CA LYS A 260 5.80 -23.21 28.73
C LYS A 260 4.97 -22.53 27.64
N GLN A 261 4.22 -23.35 26.86
CA GLN A 261 3.38 -22.83 25.80
C GLN A 261 2.15 -22.10 26.36
N VAL A 262 1.46 -22.69 27.34
CA VAL A 262 0.32 -22.06 28.05
C VAL A 262 0.73 -20.73 28.69
N ALA A 263 1.91 -20.67 29.32
CA ALA A 263 2.43 -19.44 29.89
C ALA A 263 2.66 -18.37 28.82
N LYS A 264 3.21 -18.76 27.67
CA LYS A 264 3.45 -17.86 26.53
C LYS A 264 2.14 -17.34 25.96
N ASP A 265 1.15 -18.23 25.74
CA ASP A 265 -0.13 -17.87 25.12
C ASP A 265 -0.97 -16.97 26.02
N ARG A 266 -0.93 -17.17 27.33
CA ARG A 266 -1.62 -16.33 28.34
C ARG A 266 -0.83 -15.09 28.76
N GLY A 267 0.38 -14.89 28.22
CA GLY A 267 1.22 -13.73 28.55
C GLY A 267 1.71 -13.70 30.01
N VAL A 268 1.73 -14.86 30.70
CA VAL A 268 2.15 -14.99 32.10
C VAL A 268 3.45 -15.77 32.25
N SER A 269 4.06 -15.77 33.44
CA SER A 269 5.25 -16.57 33.70
C SER A 269 4.93 -18.05 33.84
N LYS A 270 5.87 -18.92 33.47
CA LYS A 270 5.76 -20.37 33.70
C LYS A 270 5.58 -20.70 35.21
N ARG A 271 6.13 -19.86 36.08
CA ARG A 271 6.00 -20.00 37.53
C ARG A 271 4.55 -19.81 37.98
N GLU A 272 3.84 -18.87 37.42
CA GLU A 272 2.41 -18.62 37.72
C GLU A 272 1.56 -19.81 37.29
N ILE A 273 1.77 -20.37 36.08
CA ILE A 273 1.07 -21.58 35.65
C ILE A 273 1.35 -22.75 36.60
N TYR A 274 2.60 -22.95 37.00
CA TYR A 274 2.96 -24.01 37.93
C TYR A 274 2.29 -23.83 39.28
N GLN A 275 2.29 -22.62 39.85
CA GLN A 275 1.63 -22.32 41.13
C GLN A 275 0.11 -22.57 41.09
N TYR A 276 -0.53 -22.22 39.96
CA TYR A 276 -1.94 -22.45 39.75
C TYR A 276 -2.26 -23.95 39.77
N LEU A 277 -1.53 -24.75 39.00
CA LEU A 277 -1.74 -26.19 38.91
C LEU A 277 -1.47 -26.94 40.23
N VAL A 278 -0.50 -26.47 41.02
CA VAL A 278 -0.21 -27.08 42.36
C VAL A 278 -1.23 -26.68 43.42
N ASN A 279 -1.76 -25.44 43.33
CA ASN A 279 -2.76 -24.95 44.33
C ASN A 279 -4.18 -25.43 43.97
N GLY A 280 -4.48 -25.78 42.74
CA GLY A 280 -5.75 -26.37 42.30
C GLY A 280 -5.89 -27.86 42.64
N GLU A 281 -4.79 -28.55 42.94
CA GLU A 281 -4.78 -29.93 43.43
C GLU A 281 -5.00 -30.06 44.98
N LYS A 282 -5.28 -28.97 45.67
CA LYS A 282 -5.66 -28.93 47.10
C LYS A 282 -7.13 -28.59 47.23
#